data_2793f53f8d71ae1c366d83044f03e572
#
_entry.id   2793f53f8d71ae1c366d83044f03e572
#
_cell.length_a   1.000
_cell.length_b   1.000
_cell.length_c   1.000
_cell.angle_alpha   90.00
_cell.angle_beta   90.00
_cell.angle_gamma   90.00
#
_symmetry.space_group_name_H-M   'P 1'
#
loop_
_entity.id
_entity.type
_entity.pdbx_description
1 polymer ?
#
loop_
_entity_poly.entity_id
_entity_poly.type
_entity_poly.pdbx_seq_one_letter_code
_entity_poly.pdbx_strand_id
1 'polypeptide(L)'
;NIYGGKTFGTLPYTMLDIAPGNEMHYYNKYAFNMMNRWEFIHDKYAGVNLEHNIGNGIFRMFPKLRFRQFWTAKALWGSLSDANKALNFKQGHNFQSLNGNTYLELGTGIDNIFRVFRIDFIWRVLPSTLPKVGDKTFGIFGSFRVAF
;
A
#
# COMPACT_ATOMS: atom_id res chain seq x y z
N ASN A 1 -4.88 -1.32 -11.59
CA ASN A 1 -5.38 -2.56 -11.01
C ASN A 1 -6.53 -2.25 -10.06
N ILE A 2 -7.68 -2.90 -10.29
CA ILE A 2 -8.86 -2.80 -9.44
C ILE A 2 -9.17 -4.23 -8.96
N TYR A 3 -9.45 -4.39 -7.69
CA TYR A 3 -9.72 -5.68 -7.08
C TYR A 3 -10.73 -5.55 -5.94
N GLY A 4 -11.37 -6.64 -5.59
CA GLY A 4 -12.30 -6.67 -4.46
C GLY A 4 -12.84 -8.07 -4.24
N GLY A 5 -13.41 -8.27 -3.07
CA GLY A 5 -13.96 -9.56 -2.67
C GLY A 5 -14.89 -9.47 -1.48
N LYS A 6 -15.64 -10.57 -1.27
CA LYS A 6 -16.48 -10.76 -0.11
C LYS A 6 -16.42 -12.21 0.32
N THR A 7 -16.13 -12.43 1.58
CA THR A 7 -16.15 -13.75 2.22
C THR A 7 -17.43 -13.89 3.05
N PHE A 8 -18.02 -15.05 3.04
CA PHE A 8 -19.28 -15.35 3.74
C PHE A 8 -19.02 -16.26 4.94
N GLY A 9 -19.75 -16.02 6.03
CA GLY A 9 -19.66 -16.80 7.25
C GLY A 9 -18.68 -16.26 8.27
N THR A 10 -18.60 -16.95 9.41
CA THR A 10 -17.64 -16.65 10.49
C THR A 10 -16.45 -17.56 10.33
N LEU A 11 -15.31 -16.97 9.96
CA LEU A 11 -14.12 -17.70 9.54
C LEU A 11 -12.88 -17.25 10.34
N PRO A 12 -11.91 -18.16 10.56
CA PRO A 12 -10.61 -17.78 11.10
C PRO A 12 -9.86 -16.85 10.15
N TYR A 13 -8.97 -16.02 10.71
CA TYR A 13 -8.22 -15.01 9.95
C TYR A 13 -7.44 -15.56 8.75
N THR A 14 -7.05 -16.83 8.79
CA THR A 14 -6.35 -17.52 7.68
C THR A 14 -7.20 -17.69 6.41
N MET A 15 -8.51 -17.55 6.54
CA MET A 15 -9.48 -17.62 5.44
C MET A 15 -10.09 -16.25 5.08
N LEU A 16 -9.71 -15.21 5.81
CA LEU A 16 -10.12 -13.83 5.54
C LEU A 16 -9.09 -13.15 4.63
N ASP A 17 -9.51 -12.06 3.99
CA ASP A 17 -8.57 -11.23 3.24
C ASP A 17 -7.67 -10.44 4.19
N ILE A 18 -6.38 -10.52 3.97
CA ILE A 18 -5.37 -9.77 4.71
C ILE A 18 -4.76 -8.76 3.76
N ALA A 19 -4.90 -7.48 4.08
CA ALA A 19 -4.34 -6.41 3.28
C ALA A 19 -2.82 -6.59 3.13
N PRO A 20 -2.29 -6.54 1.90
CA PRO A 20 -0.87 -6.77 1.65
C PRO A 20 -0.03 -5.55 2.07
N GLY A 21 0.46 -5.55 3.31
CA GLY A 21 1.41 -4.56 3.82
C GLY A 21 2.86 -4.86 3.44
N ASN A 22 3.72 -3.85 3.47
CA ASN A 22 5.14 -3.95 3.15
C ASN A 22 5.99 -3.40 4.30
N GLU A 23 6.84 -4.23 4.88
CA GLU A 23 7.79 -3.84 5.94
C GLU A 23 9.23 -3.68 5.41
N MET A 24 9.44 -3.91 4.12
CA MET A 24 10.74 -3.76 3.49
C MET A 24 10.93 -2.37 2.91
N HIS A 25 12.18 -1.90 2.87
CA HIS A 25 12.54 -0.62 2.23
C HIS A 25 12.54 -0.68 0.69
N TYR A 26 12.09 -1.80 0.11
CA TYR A 26 11.91 -1.94 -1.32
C TYR A 26 10.47 -1.63 -1.71
N TYR A 27 10.31 -0.81 -2.75
CA TYR A 27 8.98 -0.50 -3.30
C TYR A 27 8.31 -1.77 -3.83
N ASN A 28 7.12 -2.03 -3.33
CA ASN A 28 6.27 -3.11 -3.83
C ASN A 28 5.05 -2.53 -4.55
N LYS A 29 4.94 -2.83 -5.85
CA LYS A 29 3.83 -2.36 -6.69
C LYS A 29 2.48 -2.90 -6.23
N TYR A 30 2.45 -4.12 -5.70
CA TYR A 30 1.21 -4.84 -5.37
C TYR A 30 0.84 -4.77 -3.89
N ALA A 31 1.72 -4.25 -3.03
CA ALA A 31 1.46 -4.06 -1.62
C ALA A 31 1.33 -2.58 -1.25
N PHE A 32 0.71 -2.29 -0.11
CA PHE A 32 0.72 -0.97 0.51
C PHE A 32 2.05 -0.76 1.22
N ASN A 33 2.83 0.23 0.78
CA ASN A 33 4.20 0.39 1.22
C ASN A 33 4.33 1.06 2.60
N MET A 34 3.29 1.77 3.04
CA MET A 34 3.22 2.40 4.36
C MET A 34 2.28 1.67 5.33
N MET A 35 1.79 0.49 4.95
CA MET A 35 0.98 -0.39 5.78
C MET A 35 1.86 -1.46 6.39
N ASN A 36 1.72 -1.70 7.69
CA ASN A 36 2.39 -2.81 8.35
C ASN A 36 1.84 -4.15 7.84
N ARG A 37 2.69 -5.15 7.85
CA ARG A 37 2.28 -6.51 7.56
C ARG A 37 1.24 -6.97 8.59
N TRP A 38 0.13 -7.56 8.11
CA TRP A 38 -0.97 -8.05 8.95
C TRP A 38 -1.74 -6.95 9.70
N GLU A 39 -1.69 -5.70 9.23
CA GLU A 39 -2.35 -4.57 9.89
C GLU A 39 -3.87 -4.66 9.78
N PHE A 40 -4.39 -4.93 8.59
CA PHE A 40 -5.84 -4.98 8.35
C PHE A 40 -6.30 -6.32 7.80
N ILE A 41 -7.43 -6.80 8.34
CA ILE A 41 -8.15 -7.97 7.83
C ILE A 41 -9.60 -7.59 7.48
N HIS A 42 -10.13 -8.25 6.46
CA HIS A 42 -11.43 -7.93 5.89
C HIS A 42 -12.22 -9.18 5.51
N ASP A 43 -13.54 -9.14 5.65
CA ASP A 43 -14.47 -10.08 5.01
C ASP A 43 -15.13 -9.47 3.76
N LYS A 44 -15.05 -8.12 3.62
CA LYS A 44 -15.47 -7.37 2.43
C LYS A 44 -14.43 -6.30 2.14
N TYR A 45 -13.99 -6.23 0.91
CA TYR A 45 -13.00 -5.25 0.51
C TYR A 45 -13.11 -4.86 -0.96
N ALA A 46 -12.65 -3.67 -1.26
CA ALA A 46 -12.44 -3.19 -2.63
C ALA A 46 -11.20 -2.29 -2.64
N GLY A 47 -10.34 -2.48 -3.61
CA GLY A 47 -9.10 -1.73 -3.71
C GLY A 47 -8.77 -1.30 -5.13
N VAL A 48 -7.95 -0.25 -5.22
CA VAL A 48 -7.42 0.26 -6.47
C VAL A 48 -5.96 0.65 -6.31
N ASN A 49 -5.12 0.21 -7.24
CA ASN A 49 -3.73 0.60 -7.35
C ASN A 49 -3.52 1.27 -8.71
N LEU A 50 -3.18 2.54 -8.69
CA LEU A 50 -2.88 3.36 -9.86
C LEU A 50 -1.39 3.71 -9.85
N GLU A 51 -0.72 3.51 -10.98
CA GLU A 51 0.62 4.02 -11.25
C GLU A 51 0.61 4.70 -12.62
N HIS A 52 0.98 5.96 -12.67
CA HIS A 52 1.02 6.76 -13.88
C HIS A 52 2.43 7.29 -14.16
N ASN A 53 2.94 7.00 -15.35
CA ASN A 53 4.22 7.52 -15.83
C ASN A 53 4.00 8.84 -16.57
N ILE A 54 4.56 9.93 -16.05
CA ILE A 54 4.47 11.27 -16.66
C ILE A 54 5.62 11.52 -17.64
N GLY A 55 6.50 10.55 -17.83
CA GLY A 55 7.71 10.73 -18.64
C GLY A 55 8.71 11.61 -17.92
N ASN A 56 9.27 12.60 -18.63
CA ASN A 56 10.31 13.47 -18.07
C ASN A 56 9.80 14.41 -16.96
N GLY A 57 8.48 14.63 -16.84
CA GLY A 57 7.86 15.43 -15.79
C GLY A 57 8.60 16.74 -15.51
N ILE A 58 8.93 16.97 -14.23
CA ILE A 58 9.71 18.15 -13.79
C ILE A 58 11.15 18.14 -14.30
N PHE A 59 11.68 16.99 -14.73
CA PHE A 59 13.06 16.85 -15.23
C PHE A 59 13.22 17.27 -16.70
N ARG A 60 12.16 17.77 -17.34
CA ARG A 60 12.21 18.30 -18.71
C ARG A 60 13.21 19.45 -18.86
N MET A 61 13.50 20.18 -17.79
CA MET A 61 14.50 21.25 -17.75
C MET A 61 15.94 20.73 -17.82
N PHE A 62 16.16 19.43 -17.60
CA PHE A 62 17.48 18.79 -17.60
C PHE A 62 17.51 17.65 -18.64
N PRO A 63 17.58 17.94 -19.94
CA PRO A 63 17.44 16.93 -21.00
C PRO A 63 18.55 15.88 -21.00
N LYS A 64 19.69 16.14 -20.36
CA LYS A 64 20.77 15.17 -20.17
C LYS A 64 20.43 14.07 -19.16
N LEU A 65 19.53 14.37 -18.20
CA LEU A 65 19.03 13.43 -17.20
C LEU A 65 17.79 12.75 -17.78
N ARG A 66 17.93 11.51 -18.20
CA ARG A 66 16.81 10.72 -18.75
C ARG A 66 15.90 10.17 -17.64
N PHE A 67 15.65 10.94 -16.58
CA PHE A 67 14.78 10.55 -15.48
C PHE A 67 13.32 10.50 -15.94
N ARG A 68 12.58 9.56 -15.38
CA ARG A 68 11.14 9.42 -15.58
C ARG A 68 10.44 9.59 -14.24
N GLN A 69 9.39 10.36 -14.22
CA GLN A 69 8.57 10.60 -13.02
C GLN A 69 7.32 9.74 -13.06
N PHE A 70 7.04 9.12 -11.92
CA PHE A 70 5.83 8.34 -11.67
C PHE A 70 5.01 8.96 -10.56
N TRP A 71 3.70 8.83 -10.70
CA TRP A 71 2.75 9.09 -9.63
C TRP A 71 2.04 7.80 -9.28
N THR A 72 1.85 7.56 -8.00
CA THR A 72 1.17 6.38 -7.48
C THR A 72 0.07 6.78 -6.54
N ALA A 73 -1.07 6.08 -6.64
CA ALA A 73 -2.16 6.19 -5.71
C ALA A 73 -2.70 4.79 -5.42
N LYS A 74 -2.80 4.42 -4.15
CA LYS A 74 -3.33 3.13 -3.74
C LYS A 74 -4.39 3.37 -2.68
N ALA A 75 -5.59 2.83 -2.92
CA ALA A 75 -6.69 2.92 -1.97
C ALA A 75 -7.26 1.53 -1.70
N LEU A 76 -7.66 1.30 -0.46
CA LEU A 76 -8.33 0.09 0.00
C LEU A 76 -9.46 0.48 0.94
N TRP A 77 -10.68 0.14 0.56
CA TRP A 77 -11.82 0.12 1.45
C TRP A 77 -12.00 -1.29 1.98
N GLY A 78 -12.29 -1.42 3.27
CA GLY A 78 -12.49 -2.73 3.88
C GLY A 78 -13.38 -2.69 5.11
N SER A 79 -14.07 -3.80 5.35
CA SER A 79 -14.92 -4.01 6.51
C SER A 79 -14.77 -5.43 7.02
N LEU A 80 -14.99 -5.60 8.32
CA LEU A 80 -15.02 -6.90 8.98
C LEU A 80 -16.28 -6.98 9.83
N SER A 81 -17.05 -8.05 9.66
CA SER A 81 -18.28 -8.28 10.43
C SER A 81 -17.98 -8.52 11.91
N ASP A 82 -18.94 -8.21 12.77
CA ASP A 82 -18.74 -8.34 14.23
C ASP A 82 -18.52 -9.79 14.66
N ALA A 83 -19.13 -10.76 13.97
CA ALA A 83 -18.88 -12.18 14.20
C ALA A 83 -17.41 -12.56 13.91
N ASN A 84 -16.85 -12.06 12.80
CA ASN A 84 -15.46 -12.28 12.45
C ASN A 84 -14.49 -11.51 13.36
N LYS A 85 -14.85 -10.31 13.83
CA LYS A 85 -14.08 -9.59 14.87
C LYS A 85 -14.05 -10.37 16.18
N ALA A 86 -15.21 -10.86 16.64
CA ALA A 86 -15.32 -11.62 17.90
C ALA A 86 -14.49 -12.90 17.89
N LEU A 87 -14.38 -13.57 16.73
CA LEU A 87 -13.57 -14.77 16.58
C LEU A 87 -12.07 -14.45 16.54
N ASN A 88 -11.65 -13.45 15.75
CA ASN A 88 -10.25 -13.27 15.40
C ASN A 88 -9.49 -12.31 16.34
N PHE A 89 -10.14 -11.31 16.92
CA PHE A 89 -9.46 -10.34 17.78
C PHE A 89 -9.15 -10.86 19.19
N LYS A 90 -9.82 -11.94 19.61
CA LYS A 90 -9.56 -12.60 20.89
C LYS A 90 -8.30 -13.49 20.92
N GLN A 91 -7.72 -13.79 19.77
CA GLN A 91 -6.62 -14.76 19.65
C GLN A 91 -5.21 -14.16 19.84
N GLY A 92 -5.10 -12.97 20.43
CA GLY A 92 -3.79 -12.33 20.70
C GLY A 92 -3.08 -11.74 19.48
N HIS A 93 -3.75 -11.71 18.34
CA HIS A 93 -3.24 -11.05 17.14
C HIS A 93 -3.62 -9.56 17.13
N ASN A 94 -2.68 -8.70 16.76
CA ASN A 94 -2.89 -7.25 16.68
C ASN A 94 -3.54 -6.83 15.34
N PHE A 95 -4.52 -7.58 14.86
CA PHE A 95 -5.28 -7.22 13.69
C PHE A 95 -6.16 -6.00 13.94
N GLN A 96 -6.30 -5.18 12.91
CA GLN A 96 -7.25 -4.07 12.89
C GLN A 96 -8.27 -4.29 11.77
N SER A 97 -9.36 -3.54 11.83
CA SER A 97 -10.33 -3.44 10.74
C SER A 97 -10.47 -1.99 10.31
N LEU A 98 -10.57 -1.75 9.02
CA LEU A 98 -10.89 -0.43 8.49
C LEU A 98 -12.32 0.02 8.87
N ASN A 99 -13.19 -0.90 9.31
CA ASN A 99 -14.56 -0.61 9.76
C ASN A 99 -15.38 0.18 8.72
N GLY A 100 -15.18 -0.09 7.44
CA GLY A 100 -15.85 0.63 6.35
C GLY A 100 -15.16 1.95 5.96
N ASN A 101 -14.03 2.29 6.58
CA ASN A 101 -13.21 3.43 6.15
C ASN A 101 -12.25 3.03 5.03
N THR A 102 -11.59 4.04 4.48
CA THR A 102 -10.62 3.85 3.39
C THR A 102 -9.19 4.04 3.91
N TYR A 103 -8.31 3.13 3.52
CA TYR A 103 -6.87 3.31 3.56
C TYR A 103 -6.42 3.98 2.25
N LEU A 104 -5.53 4.97 2.33
CA LEU A 104 -5.04 5.69 1.16
C LEU A 104 -3.54 5.97 1.28
N GLU A 105 -2.79 5.58 0.25
CA GLU A 105 -1.42 5.98 0.02
C GLU A 105 -1.30 6.78 -1.27
N LEU A 106 -0.53 7.86 -1.23
CA LEU A 106 -0.11 8.62 -2.40
C LEU A 106 1.41 8.62 -2.48
N GLY A 107 1.94 8.62 -3.70
CA GLY A 107 3.37 8.63 -3.87
C GLY A 107 3.84 9.25 -5.18
N THR A 108 5.11 9.61 -5.20
CA THR A 108 5.82 9.97 -6.42
C THR A 108 7.15 9.24 -6.48
N GLY A 109 7.53 8.79 -7.66
CA GLY A 109 8.78 8.07 -7.89
C GLY A 109 9.60 8.68 -9.01
N ILE A 110 10.90 8.53 -8.90
CA ILE A 110 11.88 8.91 -9.92
C ILE A 110 12.56 7.63 -10.38
N ASP A 111 12.41 7.31 -11.65
CA ASP A 111 12.98 6.13 -12.28
C ASP A 111 14.11 6.50 -13.26
N ASN A 112 14.83 5.48 -13.69
CA ASN A 112 15.95 5.60 -14.61
C ASN A 112 17.17 6.34 -14.03
N ILE A 113 17.32 6.31 -12.71
CA ILE A 113 18.53 6.78 -12.02
C ILE A 113 19.64 5.76 -12.35
N PHE A 114 20.71 6.23 -12.99
CA PHE A 114 21.79 5.36 -13.52
C PHE A 114 21.27 4.18 -14.36
N ARG A 115 20.10 4.32 -15.01
CA ARG A 115 19.42 3.32 -15.86
C ARG A 115 18.83 2.10 -15.13
N VAL A 116 19.05 1.95 -13.83
CA VAL A 116 18.65 0.73 -13.08
C VAL A 116 17.90 1.02 -11.79
N PHE A 117 18.03 2.22 -11.24
CA PHE A 117 17.44 2.56 -9.94
C PHE A 117 16.16 3.38 -10.07
N ARG A 118 15.24 3.11 -9.17
CA ARG A 118 14.05 3.90 -8.91
C ARG A 118 13.97 4.22 -7.40
N ILE A 119 13.58 5.43 -7.07
CA ILE A 119 13.31 5.88 -5.71
C ILE A 119 11.88 6.38 -5.67
N ASP A 120 11.11 5.89 -4.70
CA ASP A 120 9.72 6.26 -4.47
C ASP A 120 9.56 6.93 -3.10
N PHE A 121 8.81 8.02 -3.08
CA PHE A 121 8.40 8.76 -1.90
C PHE A 121 6.91 8.50 -1.70
N ILE A 122 6.56 7.86 -0.59
CA ILE A 122 5.20 7.39 -0.33
C ILE A 122 4.68 8.04 0.96
N TRP A 123 3.47 8.55 0.90
CA TRP A 123 2.73 9.09 2.04
C TRP A 123 1.49 8.27 2.32
N ARG A 124 1.34 7.83 3.56
CA ARG A 124 0.08 7.33 4.10
C ARG A 124 -0.80 8.53 4.43
N VAL A 125 -1.90 8.69 3.71
CA VAL A 125 -2.84 9.79 3.87
C VAL A 125 -3.97 9.41 4.82
N LEU A 126 -4.49 8.19 4.69
CA LEU A 126 -5.57 7.64 5.51
C LEU A 126 -5.27 6.17 5.90
N PRO A 127 -5.64 5.77 7.12
CA PRO A 127 -5.96 6.62 8.26
C PRO A 127 -4.70 7.35 8.75
N SER A 128 -4.88 8.55 9.29
CA SER A 128 -3.77 9.34 9.86
C SER A 128 -3.29 8.81 11.21
N THR A 129 -4.14 8.06 11.91
CA THR A 129 -3.78 7.35 13.14
C THR A 129 -2.93 6.13 12.81
N LEU A 130 -1.78 6.03 13.45
CA LEU A 130 -0.83 4.95 13.24
C LEU A 130 -1.03 3.86 14.29
N PRO A 131 -0.91 2.57 13.91
CA PRO A 131 -1.20 1.44 14.81
C PRO A 131 -0.19 1.27 15.93
N LYS A 132 1.05 1.69 15.72
CA LYS A 132 2.15 1.54 16.70
C LYS A 132 2.87 2.86 16.91
N VAL A 133 3.39 3.03 18.13
CA VAL A 133 4.32 4.12 18.45
C VAL A 133 5.61 3.93 17.64
N GLY A 134 5.97 4.96 16.86
CA GLY A 134 7.15 4.91 15.98
C GLY A 134 6.84 4.63 14.51
N ASP A 135 5.63 4.22 14.17
CA ASP A 135 5.20 4.15 12.77
C ASP A 135 5.24 5.55 12.13
N LYS A 136 5.45 5.58 10.82
CA LYS A 136 5.60 6.81 10.06
C LYS A 136 4.51 6.92 9.00
N THR A 137 4.10 8.14 8.70
CA THR A 137 3.19 8.46 7.60
C THR A 137 3.90 8.69 6.27
N PHE A 138 5.23 8.75 6.28
CA PHE A 138 6.07 8.97 5.11
C PHE A 138 7.22 7.96 5.07
N GLY A 139 7.49 7.42 3.89
CA GLY A 139 8.60 6.51 3.64
C GLY A 139 9.27 6.74 2.30
N ILE A 140 10.55 6.37 2.24
CA ILE A 140 11.35 6.35 1.01
C ILE A 140 11.67 4.90 0.70
N PHE A 141 11.36 4.48 -0.53
CA PHE A 141 11.55 3.11 -0.99
C PHE A 141 12.39 3.08 -2.24
N GLY A 142 13.30 2.13 -2.31
CA GLY A 142 14.12 1.90 -3.50
C GLY A 142 13.61 0.70 -4.31
N SER A 143 13.85 0.69 -5.61
CA SER A 143 13.69 -0.51 -6.40
C SER A 143 14.71 -0.56 -7.55
N PHE A 144 15.00 -1.78 -8.00
CA PHE A 144 15.82 -2.02 -9.17
C PHE A 144 14.93 -2.34 -10.34
N ARG A 145 15.12 -1.63 -11.45
CA ARG A 145 14.39 -1.86 -12.69
C ARG A 145 15.38 -1.99 -13.85
N VAL A 146 15.64 -3.21 -14.25
CA VAL A 146 16.42 -3.47 -15.47
C VAL A 146 15.44 -3.47 -16.64
N ALA A 147 15.52 -2.46 -17.51
CA ALA A 147 14.80 -2.47 -18.79
C ALA A 147 15.73 -3.07 -19.85
N PHE A 148 15.34 -4.21 -20.36
CA PHE A 148 15.96 -4.83 -21.56
C PHE A 148 15.36 -4.23 -22.82
#